data_d57df32ec53ff841eb4357b10fbb0c12
#
_entry.id   d57df32ec53ff841eb4357b10fbb0c12
#
_cell.length_a   1.000
_cell.length_b   1.000
_cell.length_c   1.000
_cell.angle_alpha   90.00
_cell.angle_beta   90.00
_cell.angle_gamma   90.00
#
_symmetry.space_group_name_H-M   'P 1'
#
loop_
_entity.id
_entity.type
_entity.pdbx_description
1 polymer ?
#
loop_
_entity_poly.entity_id
_entity_poly.type
_entity_poly.pdbx_seq_one_letter_code
_entity_poly.pdbx_strand_id
1 'polypeptide(L)'
;PFYLGSPNMEARHIAWRLSKADVDGPFSCGDFVHDDFKKLWDRLRAFEKMSIAEFKQAGSFHKVPTLNLSKLAKSRLQGIGLDDVDVLYSFRITGACRLWCMKHENLLSVLWWDEKHEVYPSHKKNT
;
A
#
# COMPACT_ATOMS: atom_id res chain seq x y z
N PRO A 1 10.23 29.43 4.19
CA PRO A 1 10.22 28.92 5.11
C PRO A 1 9.17 28.08 5.28
N PHE A 2 9.33 27.33 5.93
CA PHE A 2 8.32 26.64 6.18
C PHE A 2 7.65 27.25 7.23
N TYR A 3 6.48 27.04 7.36
CA TYR A 3 5.83 27.56 8.37
C TYR A 3 5.57 26.54 9.26
N LEU A 4 5.50 26.87 10.41
CA LEU A 4 5.27 25.97 11.41
C LEU A 4 3.88 25.74 11.62
N GLY A 5 3.09 26.31 11.10
CA GLY A 5 1.80 26.13 11.39
C GLY A 5 1.18 25.15 10.69
N SER A 6 0.16 24.87 10.83
CA SER A 6 -0.63 24.02 10.36
C SER A 6 -0.80 23.89 8.99
N PRO A 7 -0.02 23.27 8.35
CA PRO A 7 -0.29 23.04 7.04
C PRO A 7 -1.56 22.29 6.91
N ASN A 8 -2.30 22.59 5.93
CA ASN A 8 -3.45 21.84 5.59
C ASN A 8 -2.97 20.45 5.19
N MET A 9 -3.34 19.46 5.95
CA MET A 9 -2.92 18.08 5.70
C MET A 9 -3.32 17.62 4.30
N GLU A 10 -4.51 18.01 3.84
CA GLU A 10 -5.01 17.58 2.53
C GLU A 10 -4.16 18.12 1.38
N ALA A 11 -3.38 19.17 1.60
CA ALA A 11 -2.52 19.73 0.58
C ALA A 11 -1.13 19.09 0.56
N ARG A 12 -0.81 18.26 1.57
CA ARG A 12 0.48 17.61 1.57
C ARG A 12 0.52 16.52 0.53
N HIS A 13 1.68 16.38 -0.06
CA HIS A 13 1.87 15.34 -1.07
C HIS A 13 2.15 14.00 -0.41
N ILE A 14 1.79 12.95 -1.10
CA ILE A 14 2.08 11.59 -0.69
C ILE A 14 3.59 11.41 -0.60
N ALA A 15 4.04 10.77 0.46
CA ALA A 15 5.44 10.42 0.64
C ALA A 15 5.54 8.93 0.98
N TRP A 16 6.62 8.30 0.60
CA TRP A 16 6.80 6.85 0.77
C TRP A 16 7.83 6.54 1.83
N ARG A 17 7.56 5.50 2.60
CA ARG A 17 8.51 4.98 3.57
C ARG A 17 8.69 3.50 3.29
N LEU A 18 9.94 3.05 3.25
CA LEU A 18 10.26 1.68 2.88
C LEU A 18 10.75 0.83 4.05
N SER A 19 11.02 1.44 5.19
CA SER A 19 11.63 0.72 6.30
C SER A 19 10.80 -0.41 6.89
N LYS A 20 9.50 -0.43 6.59
CA LYS A 20 8.61 -1.46 7.09
C LYS A 20 8.33 -2.54 6.06
N ALA A 21 8.93 -2.43 4.88
CA ALA A 21 8.65 -3.38 3.81
C ALA A 21 9.05 -4.80 4.23
N ASP A 22 8.13 -5.73 4.02
CA ASP A 22 8.35 -7.13 4.34
C ASP A 22 9.08 -7.75 3.15
N VAL A 23 10.33 -8.07 3.31
CA VAL A 23 11.16 -8.63 2.23
C VAL A 23 11.33 -10.15 2.34
N ASP A 24 10.66 -10.77 3.31
CA ASP A 24 10.79 -12.19 3.48
C ASP A 24 9.41 -12.85 3.42
N GLY A 25 8.59 -13.12 3.68
CA GLY A 25 7.30 -13.74 3.75
C GLY A 25 6.67 -14.05 2.39
N PRO A 26 5.41 -14.42 2.41
CA PRO A 26 4.73 -14.86 1.20
C PRO A 26 4.41 -13.74 0.22
N PHE A 27 4.43 -12.48 0.66
CA PHE A 27 4.16 -11.34 -0.20
C PHE A 27 5.37 -10.42 -0.23
N SER A 28 6.53 -11.01 -0.46
CA SER A 28 7.79 -10.34 -0.30
C SER A 28 8.02 -9.22 -1.28
N CYS A 29 8.42 -8.06 -0.77
CA CYS A 29 8.85 -6.95 -1.57
C CYS A 29 10.23 -7.19 -2.19
N GLY A 30 10.86 -8.31 -1.87
CA GLY A 30 12.18 -8.64 -2.39
C GLY A 30 12.14 -9.42 -3.70
N ASP A 31 10.94 -9.81 -4.16
CA ASP A 31 10.84 -10.73 -5.28
C ASP A 31 10.46 -10.07 -6.62
N PHE A 32 10.86 -8.82 -6.82
CA PHE A 32 10.56 -8.16 -8.08
C PHE A 32 11.43 -8.67 -9.20
N VAL A 33 10.82 -8.77 -10.39
CA VAL A 33 11.61 -8.91 -11.60
C VAL A 33 11.72 -7.54 -12.24
N HIS A 34 12.60 -7.39 -13.21
CA HIS A 34 12.94 -6.09 -13.79
C HIS A 34 11.73 -5.28 -14.28
N ASP A 35 10.84 -5.91 -15.03
CA ASP A 35 9.69 -5.20 -15.59
C ASP A 35 8.72 -4.75 -14.49
N ASP A 36 8.53 -5.58 -13.47
CA ASP A 36 7.67 -5.24 -12.35
C ASP A 36 8.23 -4.06 -11.59
N PHE A 37 9.54 -4.04 -11.42
CA PHE A 37 10.18 -2.97 -10.68
C PHE A 37 9.96 -1.62 -11.38
N LYS A 38 10.08 -1.59 -12.70
CA LYS A 38 9.86 -0.37 -13.45
C LYS A 38 8.42 0.12 -13.31
N LYS A 39 7.45 -0.79 -13.40
CA LYS A 39 6.05 -0.44 -13.26
C LYS A 39 5.75 0.09 -11.86
N LEU A 40 6.30 -0.55 -10.86
CA LEU A 40 6.13 -0.10 -9.49
C LEU A 40 6.73 1.29 -9.32
N TRP A 41 7.94 1.49 -9.80
CA TRP A 41 8.62 2.77 -9.66
C TRP A 41 7.83 3.90 -10.29
N ASP A 42 7.29 3.66 -11.49
CA ASP A 42 6.48 4.64 -12.20
C ASP A 42 5.23 5.01 -11.41
N ARG A 43 4.59 4.02 -10.78
CA ARG A 43 3.38 4.27 -9.99
C ARG A 43 3.72 5.03 -8.71
N LEU A 44 4.80 4.68 -8.03
CA LEU A 44 5.20 5.38 -6.82
C LEU A 44 5.52 6.85 -7.12
N ARG A 45 6.21 7.09 -8.22
CA ARG A 45 6.53 8.45 -8.63
C ARG A 45 5.28 9.25 -8.98
N ALA A 46 4.34 8.62 -9.63
CA ALA A 46 3.09 9.28 -9.99
C ALA A 46 2.30 9.69 -8.75
N PHE A 47 2.23 8.81 -7.76
CA PHE A 47 1.51 9.12 -6.52
C PHE A 47 2.19 10.24 -5.73
N GLU A 48 3.49 10.33 -5.75
CA GLU A 48 4.20 11.40 -5.04
C GLU A 48 3.85 12.79 -5.56
N LYS A 49 3.33 12.88 -6.76
CA LYS A 49 2.94 14.16 -7.33
C LYS A 49 1.56 14.59 -6.88
N MET A 50 0.85 13.72 -6.19
CA MET A 50 -0.51 14.01 -5.74
C MET A 50 -0.52 14.50 -4.30
N SER A 51 -1.42 15.44 -4.02
CA SER A 51 -1.75 15.76 -2.63
C SER A 51 -2.63 14.64 -2.08
N ILE A 52 -2.82 14.61 -0.77
CA ILE A 52 -3.72 13.65 -0.16
C ILE A 52 -5.12 13.82 -0.73
N ALA A 53 -5.57 15.05 -0.92
CA ALA A 53 -6.90 15.29 -1.46
C ALA A 53 -7.04 14.70 -2.87
N GLU A 54 -6.06 14.91 -3.72
CA GLU A 54 -6.06 14.36 -5.07
C GLU A 54 -6.01 12.84 -5.06
N PHE A 55 -5.21 12.31 -4.15
CA PHE A 55 -5.04 10.86 -4.00
C PHE A 55 -6.37 10.22 -3.62
N LYS A 56 -7.09 10.78 -2.65
CA LYS A 56 -8.39 10.27 -2.26
C LYS A 56 -9.40 10.39 -3.39
N GLN A 57 -9.39 11.51 -4.08
CA GLN A 57 -10.36 11.77 -5.12
C GLN A 57 -10.15 10.87 -6.34
N ALA A 58 -8.93 10.52 -6.63
CA ALA A 58 -8.62 9.65 -7.75
C ALA A 58 -9.10 8.22 -7.56
N GLY A 59 -9.41 7.83 -6.33
CA GLY A 59 -9.86 6.47 -6.06
C GLY A 59 -8.80 5.42 -6.34
N SER A 60 -7.54 5.80 -6.22
CA SER A 60 -6.45 4.93 -6.62
C SER A 60 -6.12 3.85 -5.58
N PHE A 61 -6.78 3.85 -4.46
CA PHE A 61 -6.50 2.88 -3.42
C PHE A 61 -7.76 2.35 -2.78
N HIS A 62 -7.64 1.22 -2.14
CA HIS A 62 -8.73 0.64 -1.37
C HIS A 62 -8.29 0.49 0.07
N LYS A 63 -9.17 0.88 0.98
CA LYS A 63 -8.92 0.74 2.40
C LYS A 63 -9.56 -0.56 2.84
N VAL A 64 -8.79 -1.47 3.37
CA VAL A 64 -9.26 -2.80 3.74
C VAL A 64 -8.99 -3.10 5.20
N PRO A 65 -10.01 -3.40 6.00
CA PRO A 65 -9.80 -3.81 7.38
C PRO A 65 -8.99 -5.10 7.43
N THR A 66 -8.02 -5.17 8.31
CA THR A 66 -7.15 -6.34 8.38
C THR A 66 -7.91 -7.61 8.75
N LEU A 67 -9.04 -7.48 9.42
CA LEU A 67 -9.88 -8.64 9.74
C LEU A 67 -10.40 -9.33 8.49
N ASN A 68 -10.48 -8.62 7.38
CA ASN A 68 -11.03 -9.18 6.14
C ASN A 68 -9.96 -9.79 5.23
N LEU A 69 -8.73 -9.75 5.63
CA LEU A 69 -7.65 -10.30 4.81
C LEU A 69 -7.64 -11.82 4.83
N SER A 70 -6.94 -12.42 3.89
CA SER A 70 -6.81 -13.87 3.85
C SER A 70 -6.12 -14.38 5.11
N LYS A 71 -6.29 -15.65 5.43
CA LYS A 71 -5.64 -16.26 6.57
C LYS A 71 -4.13 -16.13 6.50
N LEU A 72 -3.57 -16.31 5.33
CA LEU A 72 -2.14 -16.23 5.13
C LEU A 72 -1.64 -14.81 5.45
N ALA A 73 -2.36 -13.81 4.99
CA ALA A 73 -1.99 -12.42 5.25
C ALA A 73 -2.09 -12.09 6.74
N LYS A 74 -3.16 -12.52 7.39
CA LYS A 74 -3.33 -12.26 8.83
C LYS A 74 -2.24 -12.96 9.64
N SER A 75 -1.91 -14.18 9.26
CA SER A 75 -0.86 -14.93 9.93
C SER A 75 0.50 -14.25 9.76
N ARG A 76 0.76 -13.71 8.57
CA ARG A 76 2.02 -13.01 8.33
C ARG A 76 2.09 -11.72 9.13
N LEU A 77 1.00 -10.95 9.23
CA LEU A 77 0.98 -9.75 10.06
C LEU A 77 1.34 -10.09 11.50
N GLN A 78 0.77 -11.16 12.03
CA GLN A 78 1.10 -11.59 13.37
C GLN A 78 2.57 -11.96 13.49
N GLY A 79 3.08 -12.69 12.51
CA GLY A 79 4.48 -13.16 12.53
C GLY A 79 5.50 -12.03 12.47
N ILE A 80 5.15 -10.87 11.90
CA ILE A 80 6.06 -9.75 11.83
C ILE A 80 5.69 -8.64 12.83
N GLY A 81 4.82 -8.96 13.79
CA GLY A 81 4.52 -8.03 14.87
C GLY A 81 3.61 -6.87 14.49
N LEU A 82 2.83 -7.02 13.45
CA LEU A 82 1.90 -5.99 12.99
C LEU A 82 0.44 -6.40 13.14
N ASP A 83 0.15 -7.31 14.05
CA ASP A 83 -1.20 -7.79 14.27
C ASP A 83 -2.11 -6.75 14.92
N ASP A 84 -1.57 -5.64 15.40
CA ASP A 84 -2.36 -4.55 15.94
C ASP A 84 -2.74 -3.53 14.86
N VAL A 85 -2.32 -3.71 13.63
CA VAL A 85 -2.70 -2.81 12.54
C VAL A 85 -4.13 -3.12 12.12
N ASP A 86 -5.00 -2.14 12.14
CA ASP A 86 -6.42 -2.33 11.86
C ASP A 86 -6.80 -2.27 10.39
N VAL A 87 -6.05 -1.53 9.62
CA VAL A 87 -6.39 -1.26 8.22
C VAL A 87 -5.15 -1.24 7.37
N LEU A 88 -5.24 -1.80 6.18
CA LEU A 88 -4.20 -1.66 5.16
C LEU A 88 -4.80 -1.01 3.92
N TYR A 89 -3.94 -0.45 3.11
CA TYR A 89 -4.34 0.24 1.88
C TYR A 89 -3.73 -0.48 0.70
N SER A 90 -4.52 -0.83 -0.29
CA SER A 90 -4.03 -1.51 -1.47
C SER A 90 -4.08 -0.62 -2.70
N PHE A 91 -3.09 -0.76 -3.56
CA PHE A 91 -2.97 0.01 -4.77
C PHE A 91 -2.77 -0.94 -5.92
N ARG A 92 -3.55 -0.77 -6.97
CA ARG A 92 -3.34 -1.59 -8.17
C ARG A 92 -2.09 -1.10 -8.88
N ILE A 93 -1.18 -1.98 -9.14
CA ILE A 93 0.01 -1.68 -9.92
C ILE A 93 -0.23 -2.07 -11.37
N THR A 94 -0.64 -3.31 -11.59
CA THR A 94 -1.00 -3.78 -12.92
C THR A 94 -1.74 -5.10 -12.76
N GLY A 95 -2.76 -5.33 -13.56
CA GLY A 95 -3.50 -6.60 -13.53
C GLY A 95 -3.92 -6.99 -12.13
N ALA A 96 -3.51 -8.15 -11.69
CA ALA A 96 -3.80 -8.64 -10.35
C ALA A 96 -2.83 -8.10 -9.29
N CYS A 97 -1.74 -7.48 -9.72
CA CYS A 97 -0.69 -7.06 -8.79
C CYS A 97 -1.11 -5.89 -7.94
N ARG A 98 -0.94 -6.02 -6.63
CA ARG A 98 -1.29 -4.97 -5.67
C ARG A 98 -0.11 -4.66 -4.76
N LEU A 99 0.05 -3.38 -4.46
CA LEU A 99 0.99 -2.96 -3.43
C LEU A 99 0.17 -2.66 -2.19
N TRP A 100 0.57 -3.20 -1.05
CA TRP A 100 -0.12 -2.98 0.21
C TRP A 100 0.71 -2.10 1.12
N CYS A 101 0.05 -1.13 1.73
CA CYS A 101 0.73 -0.12 2.56
C CYS A 101 -0.03 0.15 3.85
N MET A 102 0.70 0.64 4.83
CA MET A 102 0.12 1.29 5.99
C MET A 102 0.15 2.79 5.71
N LYS A 103 -0.78 3.54 6.25
CA LYS A 103 -0.85 4.98 6.00
C LYS A 103 -0.91 5.74 7.30
N HIS A 104 -0.10 6.78 7.40
CA HIS A 104 -0.18 7.71 8.52
C HIS A 104 -0.10 9.10 7.90
N GLU A 105 -1.20 9.82 7.91
CA GLU A 105 -1.30 11.14 7.29
C GLU A 105 -0.94 11.04 5.80
N ASN A 106 0.08 11.74 5.34
CA ASN A 106 0.51 11.67 3.94
C ASN A 106 1.60 10.62 3.70
N LEU A 107 2.01 9.91 4.77
CA LEU A 107 3.10 8.97 4.67
C LEU A 107 2.56 7.56 4.45
N LEU A 108 2.98 6.94 3.38
CA LEU A 108 2.59 5.58 3.07
C LEU A 108 3.79 4.66 3.28
N SER A 109 3.64 3.69 4.19
CA SER A 109 4.70 2.72 4.45
C SER A 109 4.42 1.48 3.63
N VAL A 110 5.28 1.19 2.70
CA VAL A 110 5.15 0.00 1.85
C VAL A 110 5.30 -1.24 2.74
N LEU A 111 4.42 -2.18 2.59
CA LEU A 111 4.46 -3.41 3.37
C LEU A 111 4.63 -4.63 2.48
N TRP A 112 3.74 -4.86 1.54
CA TRP A 112 3.73 -6.08 0.74
C TRP A 112 3.57 -5.84 -0.74
N TRP A 113 4.17 -6.72 -1.51
CA TRP A 113 4.00 -6.84 -2.96
C TRP A 113 3.17 -8.09 -3.19
N ASP A 114 1.95 -7.92 -3.65
CA ASP A 114 0.99 -9.01 -3.79
C ASP A 114 0.75 -9.23 -5.28
N GLU A 115 1.56 -10.05 -5.87
CA GLU A 115 1.56 -10.23 -7.31
C GLU A 115 0.28 -10.87 -7.83
N LYS A 116 -0.30 -11.77 -7.07
CA LYS A 116 -1.47 -12.53 -7.50
C LYS A 116 -2.77 -12.14 -6.82
N HIS A 117 -2.79 -11.01 -6.14
CA HIS A 117 -3.98 -10.51 -5.45
C HIS A 117 -4.48 -11.53 -4.39
N GLU A 118 -3.55 -12.02 -3.59
CA GLU A 118 -3.86 -13.06 -2.60
C GLU A 118 -4.05 -12.54 -1.18
N VAL A 119 -3.65 -11.31 -0.90
CA VAL A 119 -3.81 -10.75 0.43
C VAL A 119 -5.29 -10.54 0.73
N TYR A 120 -6.04 -10.09 -0.25
CA TYR A 120 -7.48 -9.89 -0.11
C TYR A 120 -8.10 -10.28 -1.45
N PRO A 121 -8.33 -11.57 -1.68
CA PRO A 121 -8.80 -12.02 -2.97
C PRO A 121 -10.18 -11.46 -3.30
N SER A 122 -10.37 -11.00 -4.53
CA SER A 122 -11.66 -10.50 -4.94
C SER A 122 -12.59 -11.66 -5.14
N HIS A 123 -13.84 -11.46 -4.78
CA HIS A 123 -14.83 -12.44 -5.12
C HIS A 123 -15.36 -12.05 -6.47
N LYS A 124 -15.61 -12.93 -7.25
CA LYS A 124 -16.09 -12.61 -8.47
C LYS A 124 -17.42 -12.28 -8.45
N LYS A 125 -17.79 -11.88 -8.68
CA LYS A 125 -18.79 -11.46 -8.75
C LYS A 125 -19.56 -11.80 -9.37
N ASN A 126 -19.49 -12.20 -9.31
CA ASN A 126 -19.77 -12.48 -9.49
C ASN A 126 -19.80 -12.57 -9.43
N THR A 127 -19.40 -12.53 -9.26
CA THR A 127 -18.88 -12.45 -8.86
C THR A 127 -18.89 -12.31 -8.56
#